data_8f02e53c58f9f5c565d71f71c45072c9
#
_entry.id   8f02e53c58f9f5c565d71f71c45072c9
#
_cell.length_a   1.000
_cell.length_b   1.000
_cell.length_c   1.000
_cell.angle_alpha   90.00
_cell.angle_beta   90.00
_cell.angle_gamma   90.00
#
_symmetry.space_group_name_H-M   'P 1'
#
loop_
_entity.id
_entity.type
_entity.pdbx_description
1 polymer ?
#
loop_
_entity_poly.entity_id
_entity_poly.type
_entity_poly.pdbx_seq_one_letter_code
_entity_poly.pdbx_strand_id
1 'polypeptide(L)'
;MRGIRNRMTIMQIRGLQNSDVDPVAAIWLNTNLKTHDFIAAQYWKDNVALVKAMLSQAEVYVYETDRKIQGFIGLNGEYIEGIFVSDEMQSQGVGKLLLDYIKDRKARLTLNVYQKNTRAIHFYRREGFRIQCESLDEDTGEKDYEMVWAVSYTHLTLPTK
;
A
#
# COMPACT_ATOMS: atom_id res chain seq x y z
N MET A 1 18.75 -2.24 33.80
CA MET A 1 17.75 -1.56 33.56
C MET A 1 17.86 -0.44 32.70
N ARG A 2 18.86 0.30 32.78
CA ARG A 2 18.98 1.37 31.97
C ARG A 2 19.09 1.03 30.58
N GLY A 3 19.76 -0.02 30.16
CA GLY A 3 19.91 -0.41 28.78
C GLY A 3 18.61 -0.70 28.07
N ILE A 4 17.62 -1.11 28.84
CA ILE A 4 16.33 -1.41 28.24
C ILE A 4 15.67 -0.17 27.72
N ARG A 5 15.79 0.92 28.39
CA ARG A 5 15.18 2.13 27.97
C ARG A 5 15.78 2.67 26.72
N ASN A 6 17.03 2.31 26.44
CA ASN A 6 17.70 2.82 25.27
C ASN A 6 17.61 1.88 24.08
N ARG A 7 16.84 0.81 24.20
CA ARG A 7 16.68 -0.10 23.09
C ARG A 7 15.98 0.59 21.96
N MET A 8 16.58 0.56 20.81
CA MET A 8 16.02 1.18 19.63
C MET A 8 15.05 0.24 18.94
N THR A 9 14.00 0.79 18.39
CA THR A 9 13.09 0.04 17.55
C THR A 9 13.80 -0.26 16.24
N ILE A 10 13.85 -1.52 15.86
CA ILE A 10 14.44 -1.95 14.60
C ILE A 10 13.34 -1.99 13.55
N MET A 11 13.50 -1.21 12.52
CA MET A 11 12.53 -1.14 11.45
C MET A 11 13.22 -1.36 10.12
N GLN A 12 12.56 -2.08 9.22
CA GLN A 12 13.07 -2.22 7.87
C GLN A 12 11.94 -2.46 6.89
N ILE A 13 12.20 -2.10 5.64
CA ILE A 13 11.32 -2.44 4.52
C ILE A 13 12.11 -3.44 3.68
N ARG A 14 11.48 -4.55 3.35
CA ARG A 14 12.12 -5.63 2.60
C ARG A 14 11.09 -6.39 1.78
N GLY A 15 11.59 -7.22 0.85
CA GLY A 15 10.72 -8.06 0.06
C GLY A 15 10.00 -9.11 0.89
N LEU A 16 8.83 -9.52 0.43
CA LEU A 16 8.03 -10.54 1.08
C LEU A 16 8.76 -11.89 1.07
N GLN A 17 8.71 -12.60 2.18
CA GLN A 17 9.19 -13.98 2.29
C GLN A 17 7.99 -14.90 2.49
N ASN A 18 8.18 -16.19 2.26
CA ASN A 18 7.07 -17.14 2.38
C ASN A 18 6.41 -17.13 3.77
N SER A 19 7.20 -16.95 4.81
CA SER A 19 6.66 -16.89 6.17
C SER A 19 5.83 -15.65 6.45
N ASP A 20 5.87 -14.66 5.56
CA ASP A 20 5.11 -13.42 5.72
C ASP A 20 3.70 -13.50 5.16
N VAL A 21 3.40 -14.52 4.35
CA VAL A 21 2.13 -14.58 3.61
C VAL A 21 0.92 -14.53 4.54
N ASP A 22 0.91 -15.31 5.59
CA ASP A 22 -0.23 -15.32 6.50
C ASP A 22 -0.39 -14.00 7.28
N PRO A 23 0.66 -13.43 7.88
CA PRO A 23 0.51 -12.13 8.54
C PRO A 23 0.09 -11.02 7.57
N VAL A 24 0.62 -11.03 6.35
CA VAL A 24 0.27 -10.02 5.35
C VAL A 24 -1.18 -10.17 4.91
N ALA A 25 -1.63 -11.40 4.67
CA ALA A 25 -3.03 -11.64 4.31
C ALA A 25 -3.98 -11.22 5.44
N ALA A 26 -3.57 -11.39 6.70
CA ALA A 26 -4.37 -10.94 7.84
C ALA A 26 -4.50 -9.41 7.86
N ILE A 27 -3.41 -8.69 7.58
CA ILE A 27 -3.46 -7.23 7.49
C ILE A 27 -4.39 -6.82 6.34
N TRP A 28 -4.27 -7.47 5.19
CA TRP A 28 -5.12 -7.20 4.04
C TRP A 28 -6.61 -7.34 4.41
N LEU A 29 -6.97 -8.45 5.04
CA LEU A 29 -8.36 -8.70 5.41
C LEU A 29 -8.86 -7.67 6.43
N ASN A 30 -8.12 -7.49 7.51
CA ASN A 30 -8.55 -6.62 8.61
C ASN A 30 -8.70 -5.17 8.17
N THR A 31 -7.75 -4.67 7.37
CA THR A 31 -7.82 -3.29 6.92
C THR A 31 -8.97 -3.08 5.95
N ASN A 32 -9.23 -4.03 5.05
CA ASN A 32 -10.36 -3.92 4.12
C ASN A 32 -11.70 -3.96 4.84
N LEU A 33 -11.85 -4.83 5.83
CA LEU A 33 -13.09 -4.92 6.60
C LEU A 33 -13.43 -3.61 7.28
N LYS A 34 -12.42 -2.86 7.70
CA LYS A 34 -12.63 -1.57 8.36
C LYS A 34 -12.76 -0.42 7.38
N THR A 35 -11.84 -0.34 6.44
CA THR A 35 -11.73 0.80 5.53
C THR A 35 -12.82 0.78 4.47
N HIS A 36 -13.18 -0.39 4.00
CA HIS A 36 -14.13 -0.54 2.91
C HIS A 36 -15.42 -1.21 3.41
N ASP A 37 -15.97 -0.68 4.50
CA ASP A 37 -17.16 -1.25 5.14
C ASP A 37 -18.43 -1.08 4.29
N PHE A 38 -18.37 -0.27 3.24
CA PHE A 38 -19.45 -0.14 2.27
C PHE A 38 -19.52 -1.35 1.31
N ILE A 39 -18.56 -2.29 1.43
CA ILE A 39 -18.56 -3.55 0.68
C ILE A 39 -18.81 -4.67 1.68
N ALA A 40 -19.63 -5.65 1.30
CA ALA A 40 -19.97 -6.75 2.19
C ALA A 40 -18.72 -7.47 2.70
N ALA A 41 -18.69 -7.72 4.01
CA ALA A 41 -17.55 -8.39 4.64
C ALA A 41 -17.22 -9.74 3.99
N GLN A 42 -18.24 -10.44 3.52
CA GLN A 42 -18.06 -11.75 2.91
C GLN A 42 -17.22 -11.69 1.65
N TYR A 43 -17.30 -10.59 0.89
CA TYR A 43 -16.48 -10.41 -0.30
C TYR A 43 -14.99 -10.49 0.06
N TRP A 44 -14.59 -9.79 1.12
CA TRP A 44 -13.19 -9.80 1.54
C TRP A 44 -12.77 -11.18 2.05
N LYS A 45 -13.62 -11.80 2.86
CA LYS A 45 -13.34 -13.12 3.43
C LYS A 45 -13.20 -14.19 2.35
N ASP A 46 -14.05 -14.11 1.33
CA ASP A 46 -14.02 -15.08 0.23
C ASP A 46 -12.76 -14.96 -0.63
N ASN A 47 -12.11 -13.81 -0.59
CA ASN A 47 -10.94 -13.56 -1.44
C ASN A 47 -9.60 -13.80 -0.73
N VAL A 48 -9.61 -14.20 0.55
CA VAL A 48 -8.36 -14.38 1.29
C VAL A 48 -7.45 -15.43 0.65
N ALA A 49 -8.02 -16.57 0.25
CA ALA A 49 -7.22 -17.64 -0.34
C ALA A 49 -6.57 -17.19 -1.65
N LEU A 50 -7.32 -16.44 -2.47
CA LEU A 50 -6.80 -15.90 -3.72
C LEU A 50 -5.67 -14.90 -3.46
N VAL A 51 -5.84 -14.03 -2.46
CA VAL A 51 -4.81 -13.06 -2.11
C VAL A 51 -3.53 -13.75 -1.67
N LYS A 52 -3.64 -14.79 -0.84
CA LYS A 52 -2.46 -15.56 -0.43
C LYS A 52 -1.72 -16.14 -1.62
N ALA A 53 -2.45 -16.67 -2.59
CA ALA A 53 -1.85 -17.24 -3.79
C ALA A 53 -1.16 -16.14 -4.62
N MET A 54 -1.77 -14.96 -4.72
CA MET A 54 -1.22 -13.86 -5.48
C MET A 54 0.02 -13.26 -4.83
N LEU A 55 0.06 -13.22 -3.51
CA LEU A 55 1.19 -12.63 -2.78
C LEU A 55 2.52 -13.30 -3.11
N SER A 56 2.50 -14.60 -3.34
CA SER A 56 3.75 -15.32 -3.64
C SER A 56 4.26 -15.06 -5.05
N GLN A 57 3.46 -14.44 -5.91
CA GLN A 57 3.82 -14.16 -7.29
C GLN A 57 3.93 -12.67 -7.60
N ALA A 58 3.52 -11.82 -6.67
CA ALA A 58 3.52 -10.38 -6.88
C ALA A 58 4.80 -9.77 -6.34
N GLU A 59 5.05 -8.52 -6.72
CA GLU A 59 6.12 -7.73 -6.14
C GLU A 59 5.55 -7.09 -4.87
N VAL A 60 6.00 -7.56 -3.69
CA VAL A 60 5.46 -7.10 -2.42
C VAL A 60 6.61 -6.75 -1.48
N TYR A 61 6.47 -5.59 -0.83
CA TYR A 61 7.43 -5.15 0.18
C TYR A 61 6.69 -4.96 1.49
N VAL A 62 7.32 -5.42 2.57
CA VAL A 62 6.73 -5.37 3.90
C VAL A 62 7.49 -4.38 4.77
N TYR A 63 6.75 -3.73 5.68
CA TYR A 63 7.32 -2.87 6.71
C TYR A 63 7.31 -3.68 8.00
N GLU A 64 8.48 -3.88 8.56
CA GLU A 64 8.67 -4.72 9.74
C GLU A 64 9.28 -3.91 10.87
N THR A 65 8.69 -3.99 12.06
CA THR A 65 9.28 -3.41 13.26
C THR A 65 9.42 -4.50 14.30
N ASP A 66 10.63 -4.64 14.85
CA ASP A 66 10.90 -5.63 15.89
C ASP A 66 10.37 -7.03 15.53
N ARG A 67 10.62 -7.42 14.26
CA ARG A 67 10.24 -8.73 13.72
C ARG A 67 8.75 -8.94 13.54
N LYS A 68 7.96 -7.87 13.61
CA LYS A 68 6.52 -7.96 13.36
C LYS A 68 6.17 -7.17 12.13
N ILE A 69 5.42 -7.80 11.22
CA ILE A 69 4.95 -7.13 10.01
C ILE A 69 3.84 -6.16 10.40
N GLN A 70 3.99 -4.90 10.04
CA GLN A 70 3.04 -3.85 10.38
C GLN A 70 2.39 -3.20 9.16
N GLY A 71 2.87 -3.51 7.97
CA GLY A 71 2.28 -2.98 6.75
C GLY A 71 2.94 -3.57 5.53
N PHE A 72 2.34 -3.33 4.38
CA PHE A 72 2.92 -3.79 3.12
C PHE A 72 2.36 -3.00 1.94
N ILE A 73 3.09 -3.06 0.83
CA ILE A 73 2.66 -2.54 -0.46
C ILE A 73 2.82 -3.64 -1.49
N GLY A 74 1.78 -3.85 -2.29
CA GLY A 74 1.81 -4.82 -3.38
C GLY A 74 1.74 -4.13 -4.72
N LEU A 75 2.52 -4.61 -5.68
CA LEU A 75 2.60 -4.03 -7.01
C LEU A 75 2.52 -5.09 -8.10
N ASN A 76 2.06 -4.62 -9.25
CA ASN A 76 2.13 -5.36 -10.49
C ASN A 76 2.71 -4.39 -11.52
N GLY A 77 4.04 -4.44 -11.73
CA GLY A 77 4.72 -3.46 -12.56
C GLY A 77 4.65 -2.07 -11.95
N GLU A 78 4.03 -1.14 -12.66
CA GLU A 78 3.82 0.23 -12.18
C GLU A 78 2.52 0.39 -11.40
N TYR A 79 1.69 -0.64 -11.38
CA TYR A 79 0.38 -0.57 -10.74
C TYR A 79 0.50 -0.96 -9.28
N ILE A 80 0.03 -0.08 -8.38
CA ILE A 80 -0.05 -0.36 -6.96
C ILE A 80 -1.37 -1.08 -6.70
N GLU A 81 -1.29 -2.34 -6.28
CA GLU A 81 -2.47 -3.10 -5.91
C GLU A 81 -3.05 -2.60 -4.59
N GLY A 82 -2.20 -2.11 -3.71
CA GLY A 82 -2.64 -1.51 -2.46
C GLY A 82 -1.50 -1.27 -1.49
N ILE A 83 -1.76 -0.36 -0.55
CA ILE A 83 -0.88 -0.10 0.59
C ILE A 83 -1.74 -0.34 1.83
N PHE A 84 -1.27 -1.20 2.71
CA PHE A 84 -2.03 -1.60 3.89
C PHE A 84 -1.17 -1.47 5.14
N VAL A 85 -1.73 -0.87 6.18
CA VAL A 85 -1.03 -0.65 7.44
C VAL A 85 -1.88 -1.19 8.58
N SER A 86 -1.27 -1.91 9.51
CA SER A 86 -1.99 -2.47 10.66
C SER A 86 -2.58 -1.35 11.51
N ASP A 87 -3.64 -1.67 12.26
CA ASP A 87 -4.31 -0.68 13.11
C ASP A 87 -3.35 -0.05 14.11
N GLU A 88 -2.44 -0.84 14.67
CA GLU A 88 -1.47 -0.34 15.65
C GLU A 88 -0.60 0.77 15.11
N MET A 89 -0.35 0.76 13.81
CA MET A 89 0.60 1.67 13.17
C MET A 89 -0.06 2.70 12.28
N GLN A 90 -1.39 2.80 12.32
CA GLN A 90 -2.10 3.80 11.54
C GLN A 90 -1.67 5.21 11.94
N SER A 91 -1.60 6.10 10.97
CA SER A 91 -1.27 7.51 11.19
C SER A 91 0.14 7.76 11.73
N GLN A 92 1.05 6.81 11.55
CA GLN A 92 2.43 6.96 11.99
C GLN A 92 3.41 7.03 10.82
N GLY A 93 2.90 7.27 9.62
CA GLY A 93 3.75 7.48 8.45
C GLY A 93 4.22 6.21 7.76
N VAL A 94 3.72 5.04 8.13
CA VAL A 94 4.15 3.78 7.52
C VAL A 94 3.78 3.73 6.04
N GLY A 95 2.57 4.17 5.69
CA GLY A 95 2.13 4.20 4.28
C GLY A 95 3.05 5.08 3.44
N LYS A 96 3.45 6.23 3.97
CA LYS A 96 4.36 7.12 3.27
C LYS A 96 5.73 6.51 3.10
N LEU A 97 6.24 5.82 4.13
CA LEU A 97 7.55 5.16 4.02
C LEU A 97 7.54 4.06 2.96
N LEU A 98 6.47 3.27 2.92
CA LEU A 98 6.33 2.24 1.89
C LEU A 98 6.26 2.85 0.50
N LEU A 99 5.48 3.91 0.36
CA LEU A 99 5.32 4.58 -0.92
C LEU A 99 6.63 5.22 -1.38
N ASP A 100 7.35 5.88 -0.48
CA ASP A 100 8.63 6.48 -0.81
C ASP A 100 9.65 5.43 -1.26
N TYR A 101 9.62 4.26 -0.61
CA TYR A 101 10.50 3.16 -0.99
C TYR A 101 10.27 2.77 -2.46
N ILE A 102 9.02 2.75 -2.89
CA ILE A 102 8.67 2.39 -4.26
C ILE A 102 9.00 3.54 -5.22
N LYS A 103 8.76 4.78 -4.81
CA LYS A 103 9.05 5.94 -5.66
C LYS A 103 10.53 6.03 -6.01
N ASP A 104 11.40 5.54 -5.15
CA ASP A 104 12.82 5.50 -5.44
C ASP A 104 13.17 4.48 -6.52
N ARG A 105 12.26 3.56 -6.81
CA ARG A 105 12.50 2.43 -7.71
C ARG A 105 11.71 2.48 -9.00
N LYS A 106 10.68 3.32 -9.07
CA LYS A 106 9.77 3.40 -10.22
C LYS A 106 9.66 4.83 -10.67
N ALA A 107 9.58 5.04 -11.97
CA ALA A 107 9.42 6.39 -12.53
C ALA A 107 7.97 6.82 -12.60
N ARG A 108 7.03 5.86 -12.57
CA ARG A 108 5.61 6.13 -12.70
C ARG A 108 4.85 5.09 -11.91
N LEU A 109 3.76 5.52 -11.26
CA LEU A 109 2.90 4.62 -10.48
C LEU A 109 1.45 4.95 -10.78
N THR A 110 0.63 3.91 -10.86
CA THR A 110 -0.81 4.06 -11.02
C THR A 110 -1.52 3.24 -9.95
N LEU A 111 -2.74 3.60 -9.66
CA LEU A 111 -3.58 2.86 -8.71
C LEU A 111 -5.05 3.16 -8.96
N ASN A 112 -5.91 2.32 -8.40
CA ASN A 112 -7.33 2.62 -8.30
C ASN A 112 -7.69 2.75 -6.82
N VAL A 113 -8.57 3.70 -6.50
CA VAL A 113 -9.02 3.93 -5.14
C VAL A 113 -10.52 4.18 -5.17
N TYR A 114 -11.28 3.52 -4.29
CA TYR A 114 -12.71 3.73 -4.21
C TYR A 114 -13.01 5.18 -3.88
N GLN A 115 -14.02 5.76 -4.56
CA GLN A 115 -14.38 7.17 -4.34
C GLN A 115 -14.83 7.41 -2.90
N LYS A 116 -15.38 6.40 -2.25
CA LYS A 116 -15.81 6.49 -0.86
C LYS A 116 -14.65 6.48 0.13
N ASN A 117 -13.46 6.09 -0.31
CA ASN A 117 -12.29 6.07 0.55
C ASN A 117 -11.58 7.42 0.49
N THR A 118 -12.21 8.43 1.07
CA THR A 118 -11.72 9.81 1.00
C THR A 118 -10.37 9.99 1.68
N ARG A 119 -10.12 9.22 2.73
CA ARG A 119 -8.85 9.29 3.46
C ARG A 119 -7.69 8.86 2.57
N ALA A 120 -7.85 7.78 1.82
CA ALA A 120 -6.82 7.31 0.91
C ALA A 120 -6.61 8.31 -0.23
N ILE A 121 -7.69 8.86 -0.77
CA ILE A 121 -7.59 9.86 -1.84
C ILE A 121 -6.76 11.05 -1.37
N HIS A 122 -7.01 11.55 -0.16
CA HIS A 122 -6.25 12.65 0.39
C HIS A 122 -4.78 12.28 0.60
N PHE A 123 -4.53 11.07 1.07
CA PHE A 123 -3.17 10.58 1.25
C PHE A 123 -2.42 10.57 -0.09
N TYR A 124 -3.00 9.97 -1.11
CA TYR A 124 -2.33 9.88 -2.41
C TYR A 124 -2.12 11.26 -3.03
N ARG A 125 -3.09 12.16 -2.88
CA ARG A 125 -2.91 13.53 -3.38
C ARG A 125 -1.77 14.24 -2.68
N ARG A 126 -1.65 14.08 -1.38
CA ARG A 126 -0.53 14.66 -0.63
C ARG A 126 0.80 14.11 -1.12
N GLU A 127 0.81 12.87 -1.55
CA GLU A 127 2.01 12.21 -2.03
C GLU A 127 2.29 12.46 -3.51
N GLY A 128 1.53 13.34 -4.14
CA GLY A 128 1.81 13.76 -5.50
C GLY A 128 1.04 13.05 -6.58
N PHE A 129 0.08 12.20 -6.22
CA PHE A 129 -0.79 11.55 -7.20
C PHE A 129 -1.91 12.50 -7.59
N ARG A 130 -2.38 12.37 -8.83
CA ARG A 130 -3.53 13.12 -9.30
C ARG A 130 -4.55 12.15 -9.88
N ILE A 131 -5.82 12.56 -9.83
CA ILE A 131 -6.90 11.77 -10.42
C ILE A 131 -6.80 11.89 -11.93
N GLN A 132 -6.78 10.75 -12.61
CA GLN A 132 -6.72 10.71 -14.05
C GLN A 132 -8.11 10.47 -14.66
N CYS A 133 -8.88 9.56 -14.09
CA CYS A 133 -10.22 9.28 -14.58
C CYS A 133 -11.04 8.55 -13.52
N GLU A 134 -12.36 8.49 -13.76
CA GLU A 134 -13.24 7.68 -12.94
C GLU A 134 -13.41 6.33 -13.61
N SER A 135 -13.64 5.31 -12.80
CA SER A 135 -13.94 3.99 -13.32
C SER A 135 -14.86 3.25 -12.35
N LEU A 136 -15.19 2.02 -12.68
CA LEU A 136 -16.09 1.19 -11.90
C LEU A 136 -15.41 -0.12 -11.59
N ASP A 137 -15.42 -0.51 -10.32
CA ASP A 137 -14.97 -1.83 -9.93
C ASP A 137 -16.11 -2.80 -10.21
N GLU A 138 -15.98 -3.61 -11.24
CA GLU A 138 -17.05 -4.48 -11.68
C GLU A 138 -17.36 -5.59 -10.67
N ASP A 139 -16.38 -5.97 -9.87
CA ASP A 139 -16.59 -7.02 -8.87
C ASP A 139 -17.49 -6.56 -7.74
N THR A 140 -17.42 -5.28 -7.36
CA THR A 140 -18.16 -4.75 -6.22
C THR A 140 -19.27 -3.78 -6.62
N GLY A 141 -19.22 -3.25 -7.84
CA GLY A 141 -20.16 -2.22 -8.29
C GLY A 141 -19.85 -0.84 -7.76
N GLU A 142 -18.74 -0.67 -7.07
CA GLU A 142 -18.35 0.62 -6.51
C GLU A 142 -17.56 1.45 -7.49
N LYS A 143 -17.80 2.76 -7.49
CA LYS A 143 -17.04 3.68 -8.33
C LYS A 143 -15.68 3.93 -7.71
N ASP A 144 -14.67 4.05 -8.55
CA ASP A 144 -13.33 4.39 -8.10
C ASP A 144 -12.71 5.46 -8.97
N TYR A 145 -11.52 5.91 -8.58
CA TYR A 145 -10.68 6.79 -9.38
C TYR A 145 -9.41 6.06 -9.74
N GLU A 146 -8.95 6.28 -10.96
CA GLU A 146 -7.60 5.93 -11.32
C GLU A 146 -6.72 7.13 -11.01
N MET A 147 -5.63 6.91 -10.26
CA MET A 147 -4.71 7.98 -9.92
C MET A 147 -3.33 7.65 -10.44
N VAL A 148 -2.54 8.69 -10.72
CA VAL A 148 -1.23 8.52 -11.31
C VAL A 148 -0.23 9.46 -10.66
N TRP A 149 0.99 8.95 -10.49
CA TRP A 149 2.14 9.71 -10.08
C TRP A 149 3.28 9.41 -11.06
N ALA A 150 4.05 10.42 -11.39
CA ALA A 150 5.24 10.23 -12.23
C ALA A 150 6.34 11.16 -11.74
N VAL A 151 7.58 10.71 -11.91
CA VAL A 151 8.73 11.53 -11.59
C VAL A 151 8.69 12.77 -12.45
N SER A 152 8.91 13.93 -11.83
CA SER A 152 8.98 15.17 -12.57
C SER A 152 10.36 15.29 -13.19
N TYR A 153 10.38 15.44 -14.52
CA TYR A 153 11.64 15.61 -15.23
C TYR A 153 12.02 17.07 -15.40
N THR A 154 11.23 17.96 -14.88
CA THR A 154 11.51 19.38 -14.98
C THR A 154 12.86 19.73 -14.40
N HIS A 155 13.21 19.09 -13.31
CA HIS A 155 14.48 19.34 -12.66
C HIS A 155 15.64 18.64 -13.30
N LEU A 156 15.34 17.60 -14.05
CA LEU A 156 16.38 16.76 -14.61
C LEU A 156 16.88 17.23 -15.97
N THR A 157 16.11 18.03 -16.61
CA THR A 157 16.49 18.48 -17.92
C THR A 157 17.61 19.41 -17.83
N LEU A 158 18.15 19.33 -18.16
CA LEU A 158 18.91 20.25 -17.98
C LEU A 158 19.23 20.63 -19.02
N PRO A 159 19.46 20.83 -19.14
CA PRO A 159 19.77 21.37 -19.92
C PRO A 159 19.96 21.19 -21.09
N THR A 160 19.97 21.00 -21.36
CA THR A 160 20.05 20.84 -22.19
C THR A 160 20.08 21.30 -23.11
N LYS A 161 20.19 21.53 -23.27
CA LYS A 161 20.23 21.92 -24.00
C LYS A 161 20.61 22.31 -24.37
#